data_b166fb570796aa5e9f3d8e0ababd2997
#
_entry.id   b166fb570796aa5e9f3d8e0ababd2997
#
_cell.length_a   1.000
_cell.length_b   1.000
_cell.length_c   1.000
_cell.angle_alpha   90.00
_cell.angle_beta   90.00
_cell.angle_gamma   90.00
#
_symmetry.space_group_name_H-M   'P 1'
#
loop_
_entity.id
_entity.type
_entity.pdbx_description
1 polymer ?
#
loop_
_entity_poly.entity_id
_entity_poly.type
_entity_poly.pdbx_seq_one_letter_code
_entity_poly.pdbx_strand_id
1 'polypeptide(L)'
;MINQVILIGRLGSDPEVRVTKTGNKFCNLGLATNKKVKVGDEYKEKTQWHNIVVFQPALVESLEKYAKKGTTLFVQGALEYREYEVEGQKRFRTEIVCAGYEGIIRIVKNDSKPTQSSTNASTANDSVEV
;
A
#
# COMPACT_ATOMS: atom_id res chain seq x y z
N MET A 1 -22.10 0.59 11.77
CA MET A 1 -20.77 -0.02 11.99
C MET A 1 -19.78 0.59 11.03
N ILE A 2 -18.52 0.72 11.44
CA ILE A 2 -17.47 1.29 10.60
C ILE A 2 -16.29 0.33 10.57
N ASN A 3 -15.79 0.10 9.38
CA ASN A 3 -14.56 -0.66 9.18
C ASN A 3 -13.77 0.07 8.11
N GLN A 4 -12.79 0.86 8.54
CA GLN A 4 -12.09 1.76 7.64
C GLN A 4 -10.63 1.85 8.03
N VAL A 5 -9.75 1.68 7.04
CA VAL A 5 -8.31 1.82 7.21
C VAL A 5 -7.84 2.89 6.25
N ILE A 6 -7.05 3.81 6.74
CA ILE A 6 -6.47 4.88 5.93
C ILE A 6 -4.96 4.84 6.09
N LEU A 7 -4.27 4.76 4.96
CA LEU A 7 -2.82 4.68 4.94
C LEU A 7 -2.24 5.63 3.90
N ILE A 8 -1.07 6.18 4.20
CA ILE A 8 -0.24 6.84 3.21
C ILE A 8 1.12 6.17 3.32
N GLY A 9 1.58 5.60 2.22
CA GLY A 9 2.84 4.90 2.23
C GLY A 9 3.40 4.72 0.82
N ARG A 10 4.48 3.98 0.72
CA ARG A 10 5.17 3.73 -0.53
C ARG A 10 5.02 2.30 -0.99
N LEU A 11 4.86 2.13 -2.29
CA LEU A 11 4.85 0.81 -2.89
C LEU A 11 6.25 0.20 -2.83
N GLY A 12 6.33 -1.03 -2.34
CA GLY A 12 7.59 -1.76 -2.28
C GLY A 12 7.91 -2.50 -3.56
N SER A 13 6.92 -2.62 -4.44
CA SER A 13 7.08 -3.27 -5.74
C SER A 13 6.02 -2.72 -6.67
N ASP A 14 6.12 -3.06 -7.94
CA ASP A 14 5.11 -2.67 -8.90
C ASP A 14 3.77 -3.35 -8.56
N PRO A 15 2.64 -2.71 -8.85
CA PRO A 15 1.34 -3.34 -8.64
C PRO A 15 1.25 -4.65 -9.41
N GLU A 16 0.73 -5.67 -8.75
CA GLU A 16 0.56 -6.97 -9.38
C GLU A 16 -0.90 -7.15 -9.77
N VAL A 17 -1.15 -7.12 -11.07
CA VAL A 17 -2.50 -7.25 -11.61
C VAL A 17 -2.78 -8.71 -11.96
N ARG A 18 -3.88 -9.23 -11.49
CA ARG A 18 -4.31 -10.60 -11.76
C ARG A 18 -5.74 -10.62 -12.23
N VAL A 19 -6.13 -11.76 -12.79
CA VAL A 19 -7.49 -11.94 -13.31
C VAL A 19 -8.13 -13.08 -12.55
N THR A 20 -9.36 -12.87 -12.07
CA THR A 20 -10.12 -13.91 -11.40
C THR A 20 -10.63 -14.94 -12.42
N LYS A 21 -11.17 -16.06 -11.92
CA LYS A 21 -11.74 -17.07 -12.79
C LYS A 21 -12.91 -16.55 -13.61
N THR A 22 -13.58 -15.53 -13.12
CA THR A 22 -14.70 -14.91 -13.84
C THR A 22 -14.29 -13.83 -14.80
N GLY A 23 -12.97 -13.58 -14.94
CA GLY A 23 -12.46 -12.60 -15.89
C GLY A 23 -12.30 -11.20 -15.36
N ASN A 24 -12.52 -10.98 -14.07
CA ASN A 24 -12.37 -9.67 -13.47
C ASN A 24 -10.94 -9.44 -13.01
N LYS A 25 -10.44 -8.24 -13.28
CA LYS A 25 -9.10 -7.86 -12.84
C LYS A 25 -9.12 -7.40 -11.39
N PHE A 26 -8.08 -7.75 -10.67
CA PHE A 26 -7.83 -7.20 -9.36
C PHE A 26 -6.33 -6.96 -9.20
N CYS A 27 -5.96 -6.14 -8.23
CA CYS A 27 -4.58 -5.75 -8.06
C CYS A 27 -4.13 -5.97 -6.62
N ASN A 28 -2.95 -6.54 -6.46
CA ASN A 28 -2.32 -6.68 -5.15
C ASN A 28 -1.22 -5.65 -5.02
N LEU A 29 -1.19 -4.99 -3.87
CA LEU A 29 -0.18 -3.98 -3.57
C LEU A 29 0.49 -4.29 -2.25
N GLY A 30 1.79 -4.07 -2.19
CA GLY A 30 2.52 -4.07 -0.93
C GLY A 30 2.89 -2.63 -0.60
N LEU A 31 2.30 -2.09 0.43
CA LEU A 31 2.50 -0.71 0.84
C LEU A 31 3.26 -0.65 2.15
N ALA A 32 4.30 0.14 2.19
CA ALA A 32 5.13 0.31 3.38
C ALA A 32 4.80 1.62 4.07
N THR A 33 4.56 1.56 5.39
CA THR A 33 4.48 2.75 6.22
C THR A 33 5.62 2.72 7.20
N ASN A 34 6.33 3.83 7.32
CA ASN A 34 7.49 3.95 8.17
C ASN A 34 7.20 4.84 9.35
N LYS A 35 7.76 4.48 10.50
CA LYS A 35 7.64 5.35 11.65
C LYS A 35 8.93 5.26 12.46
N LYS A 36 9.29 6.37 13.09
CA LYS A 36 10.47 6.40 13.94
C LYS A 36 10.07 6.03 15.35
N VAL A 37 10.80 5.11 15.94
CA VAL A 37 10.58 4.70 17.32
C VAL A 37 11.87 4.96 18.11
N LYS A 38 11.70 5.43 19.33
CA LYS A 38 12.83 5.68 20.21
C LYS A 38 13.15 4.43 21.01
N VAL A 39 14.38 3.98 20.93
CA VAL A 39 14.86 2.84 21.69
C VAL A 39 16.09 3.29 22.46
N GLY A 40 15.94 3.50 23.78
CA GLY A 40 16.99 4.09 24.57
C GLY A 40 17.22 5.54 24.13
N ASP A 41 18.46 5.86 23.79
CA ASP A 41 18.82 7.19 23.31
C ASP A 41 18.84 7.30 21.79
N GLU A 42 18.47 6.23 21.10
CA GLU A 42 18.53 6.20 19.65
C GLU A 42 17.14 6.12 19.04
N TYR A 43 17.04 6.60 17.81
CA TYR A 43 15.82 6.48 17.01
C TYR A 43 16.04 5.42 15.94
N LYS A 44 15.11 4.51 15.82
CA LYS A 44 15.13 3.49 14.78
C LYS A 44 13.91 3.61 13.92
N GLU A 45 14.07 3.29 12.65
CA GLU A 45 12.96 3.28 11.74
C GLU A 45 12.29 1.91 11.74
N LYS A 46 10.98 1.91 11.92
CA LYS A 46 10.19 0.70 11.89
C LYS A 46 9.27 0.74 10.69
N THR A 47 9.31 -0.29 9.87
CA THR A 47 8.50 -0.40 8.67
C THR A 47 7.43 -1.44 8.86
N GLN A 48 6.19 -1.08 8.53
CA GLN A 48 5.08 -2.02 8.47
C GLN A 48 4.71 -2.24 7.03
N TRP A 49 4.52 -3.49 6.65
CA TRP A 49 4.10 -3.85 5.31
C TRP A 49 2.62 -4.21 5.31
N HIS A 50 1.87 -3.57 4.45
CA HIS A 50 0.43 -3.76 4.36
C HIS A 50 0.09 -4.44 3.05
N ASN A 51 -0.79 -5.43 3.11
CA ASN A 51 -1.29 -6.11 1.93
C ASN A 51 -2.59 -5.45 1.52
N ILE A 52 -2.63 -4.89 0.33
CA ILE A 52 -3.79 -4.19 -0.18
C ILE A 52 -4.30 -4.90 -1.41
N VAL A 53 -5.59 -5.16 -1.44
CA VAL A 53 -6.24 -5.81 -2.57
C VAL A 53 -7.27 -4.85 -3.14
N VAL A 54 -7.15 -4.56 -4.43
CA VAL A 54 -8.00 -3.60 -5.11
C VAL A 54 -8.87 -4.35 -6.11
N PHE A 55 -10.18 -4.26 -5.93
CA PHE A 55 -11.13 -4.92 -6.83
C PHE A 55 -11.87 -3.95 -7.76
N GLN A 56 -11.82 -2.67 -7.49
CA GLN A 56 -12.54 -1.70 -8.32
C GLN A 56 -11.81 -1.51 -9.65
N PRO A 57 -12.47 -1.78 -10.80
CA PRO A 57 -11.79 -1.74 -12.09
C PRO A 57 -11.12 -0.42 -12.44
N ALA A 58 -11.77 0.69 -12.12
CA ALA A 58 -11.19 1.99 -12.40
C ALA A 58 -9.89 2.23 -11.64
N LEU A 59 -9.84 1.78 -10.38
CA LEU A 59 -8.63 1.91 -9.58
C LEU A 59 -7.54 0.98 -10.07
N VAL A 60 -7.89 -0.24 -10.45
CA VAL A 60 -6.91 -1.19 -10.99
C VAL A 60 -6.26 -0.62 -12.25
N GLU A 61 -7.07 -0.06 -13.13
CA GLU A 61 -6.56 0.52 -14.36
C GLU A 61 -5.63 1.70 -14.09
N SER A 62 -6.01 2.56 -13.18
CA SER A 62 -5.20 3.72 -12.82
C SER A 62 -3.86 3.30 -12.21
N LEU A 63 -3.88 2.29 -11.34
CA LEU A 63 -2.66 1.79 -10.74
C LEU A 63 -1.74 1.15 -11.77
N GLU A 64 -2.33 0.41 -12.69
CA GLU A 64 -1.56 -0.25 -13.74
C GLU A 64 -0.83 0.75 -14.62
N LYS A 65 -1.47 1.89 -14.89
CA LYS A 65 -0.89 2.92 -15.75
C LYS A 65 0.13 3.81 -15.05
N TYR A 66 -0.15 4.18 -13.82
CA TYR A 66 0.58 5.28 -13.18
C TYR A 66 1.39 4.91 -11.96
N ALA A 67 1.11 3.78 -11.34
CA ALA A 67 1.80 3.41 -10.11
C ALA A 67 2.91 2.41 -10.38
N LYS A 68 4.00 2.55 -9.62
CA LYS A 68 5.11 1.60 -9.70
C LYS A 68 5.87 1.62 -8.39
N LYS A 69 6.87 0.77 -8.28
CA LYS A 69 7.71 0.72 -7.09
C LYS A 69 8.18 2.12 -6.72
N GLY A 70 8.03 2.48 -5.47
CA GLY A 70 8.44 3.78 -4.95
C GLY A 70 7.36 4.85 -4.96
N THR A 71 6.25 4.60 -5.65
CA THR A 71 5.14 5.56 -5.68
C THR A 71 4.50 5.67 -4.31
N THR A 72 4.24 6.91 -3.87
CA THR A 72 3.53 7.17 -2.63
C THR A 72 2.03 7.23 -2.89
N LEU A 73 1.28 6.42 -2.18
CA LEU A 73 -0.17 6.32 -2.35
C LEU A 73 -0.90 6.67 -1.07
N PHE A 74 -2.06 7.28 -1.25
CA PHE A 74 -3.09 7.37 -0.23
C PHE A 74 -4.06 6.21 -0.49
N VAL A 75 -4.30 5.40 0.51
CA VAL A 75 -5.19 4.23 0.39
C VAL A 75 -6.23 4.26 1.49
N GLN A 76 -7.48 4.09 1.11
CA GLN A 76 -8.57 3.94 2.06
C GLN A 76 -9.36 2.70 1.67
N GLY A 77 -9.56 1.81 2.61
CA GLY A 77 -10.30 0.59 2.38
C GLY A 77 -10.79 -0.01 3.69
N ALA A 78 -11.23 -1.24 3.63
CA ALA A 78 -11.73 -1.95 4.79
C ALA A 78 -10.77 -3.06 5.19
N LEU A 79 -10.69 -3.33 6.47
CA LEU A 79 -9.84 -4.40 6.98
C LEU A 79 -10.58 -5.72 6.82
N GLU A 80 -9.94 -6.70 6.22
CA GLU A 80 -10.52 -8.04 6.05
C GLU A 80 -9.50 -9.10 6.42
N TYR A 81 -10.00 -10.19 6.95
CA TYR A 81 -9.19 -11.35 7.28
C TYR A 81 -9.56 -12.45 6.31
N ARG A 82 -8.59 -12.92 5.56
CA ARG A 82 -8.84 -14.01 4.61
C ARG A 82 -8.24 -15.30 5.14
N GLU A 83 -9.05 -16.33 5.14
CA GLU A 83 -8.59 -17.65 5.52
C GLU A 83 -8.09 -18.40 4.29
N TYR A 84 -6.94 -19.04 4.42
CA TYR A 84 -6.40 -19.87 3.37
C TYR A 84 -5.76 -21.10 4.00
N GLU A 85 -5.52 -22.09 3.18
CA GLU A 85 -5.03 -23.37 3.66
C GLU A 85 -3.68 -23.68 3.04
N VAL A 86 -2.70 -24.02 3.88
CA VAL A 86 -1.37 -24.43 3.45
C VAL A 86 -1.06 -25.75 4.13
N GLU A 87 -0.85 -26.78 3.32
CA GLU A 87 -0.53 -28.12 3.81
C GLU A 87 -1.51 -28.62 4.87
N GLY A 88 -2.79 -28.39 4.65
CA GLY A 88 -3.82 -28.84 5.56
C GLY A 88 -4.02 -27.98 6.79
N GLN A 89 -3.23 -26.94 6.96
CA GLN A 89 -3.36 -26.02 8.09
C GLN A 89 -4.04 -24.74 7.69
N LYS A 90 -4.98 -24.30 8.51
CA LYS A 90 -5.68 -23.05 8.28
C LYS A 90 -4.79 -21.88 8.68
N ARG A 91 -4.71 -20.91 7.81
CA ARG A 91 -3.96 -19.68 8.08
C ARG A 91 -4.82 -18.49 7.73
N PHE A 92 -4.50 -17.37 8.38
CA PHE A 92 -5.21 -16.13 8.13
C PHE A 92 -4.27 -15.09 7.58
N ARG A 93 -4.77 -14.31 6.66
CA ARG A 93 -4.03 -13.20 6.10
C ARG A 93 -4.87 -11.95 6.27
N THR A 94 -4.26 -10.93 6.82
CA THR A 94 -4.92 -9.63 6.98
C THR A 94 -4.71 -8.80 5.75
N GLU A 95 -5.79 -8.30 5.19
CA GLU A 95 -5.74 -7.50 3.98
C GLU A 95 -6.55 -6.23 4.14
N ILE A 96 -6.18 -5.20 3.39
CA ILE A 96 -6.97 -4.00 3.26
C ILE A 96 -7.59 -4.06 1.89
N VAL A 97 -8.92 -4.09 1.85
CA VAL A 97 -9.67 -4.30 0.62
C VAL A 97 -10.27 -3.01 0.13
N CYS A 98 -9.97 -2.64 -1.10
CA CYS A 98 -10.53 -1.48 -1.75
C CYS A 98 -11.54 -1.95 -2.79
N ALA A 99 -12.80 -1.84 -2.44
CA ALA A 99 -13.88 -2.28 -3.31
C ALA A 99 -15.06 -1.33 -3.19
N GLY A 100 -15.80 -1.17 -4.27
CA GLY A 100 -16.99 -0.34 -4.28
C GLY A 100 -16.70 1.13 -3.96
N TYR A 101 -17.68 1.78 -3.36
CA TYR A 101 -17.57 3.20 -3.05
C TYR A 101 -16.63 3.51 -1.91
N GLU A 102 -16.32 2.53 -1.09
CA GLU A 102 -15.49 2.75 0.09
C GLU A 102 -14.00 2.75 -0.24
N GLY A 103 -13.63 2.18 -1.38
CA GLY A 103 -12.23 2.11 -1.75
C GLY A 103 -11.77 3.38 -2.44
N ILE A 104 -10.75 4.02 -1.89
CA ILE A 104 -10.16 5.22 -2.48
C ILE A 104 -8.67 5.03 -2.55
N ILE A 105 -8.09 5.29 -3.72
CA ILE A 105 -6.66 5.27 -3.89
C ILE A 105 -6.27 6.51 -4.68
N ARG A 106 -5.29 7.25 -4.17
CA ARG A 106 -4.79 8.44 -4.83
C ARG A 106 -3.27 8.39 -4.87
N ILE A 107 -2.71 8.80 -5.99
CA ILE A 107 -1.27 8.93 -6.10
C ILE A 107 -0.87 10.27 -5.50
N VAL A 108 -0.09 10.20 -4.42
CA VAL A 108 0.35 11.40 -3.74
C VAL A 108 1.63 11.93 -4.36
N LYS A 109 2.56 11.01 -4.65
CA LYS A 109 3.84 11.38 -5.22
C LYS A 109 4.41 10.21 -5.99
N ASN A 110 4.97 10.51 -7.15
CA ASN A 110 5.59 9.49 -7.98
C ASN A 110 7.09 9.71 -8.00
N ASP A 111 7.83 8.84 -7.33
CA ASP A 111 9.28 8.93 -7.18
C ASP A 111 10.02 8.27 -8.33
N SER A 112 9.43 8.21 -9.49
CA SER A 112 10.10 7.60 -10.63
C SER A 112 11.33 8.37 -11.08
N LYS A 113 11.49 9.60 -10.62
CA LYS A 113 12.65 10.39 -10.97
C LYS A 113 13.69 10.31 -9.89
N PRO A 114 14.89 9.99 -10.28
CA PRO A 114 15.95 10.10 -9.32
C PRO A 114 16.26 11.53 -9.14
N THR A 115 16.36 12.44 -8.92
CA THR A 115 16.73 13.76 -8.98
C THR A 115 17.00 14.48 -7.80
N GLN A 116 17.03 14.62 -7.94
CA GLN A 116 17.22 15.10 -7.20
C GLN A 116 17.17 15.49 -6.18
N SER A 117 17.21 15.71 -6.23
CA SER A 117 17.17 15.92 -5.35
C SER A 117 17.15 16.22 -4.41
N SER A 118 17.13 16.32 -4.43
CA SER A 118 17.04 16.38 -3.63
C SER A 118 17.04 16.64 -2.66
N THR A 119 17.10 16.82 -2.66
CA THR A 119 17.05 16.88 -1.82
C THR A 119 16.79 17.06 -0.90
N ASN A 120 16.71 17.27 -0.88
CA ASN A 120 16.40 17.22 -0.09
C ASN A 120 15.99 17.14 0.71
N ALA A 121 15.88 17.18 0.60
CA ALA A 121 15.51 16.84 1.20
C ALA A 121 15.07 16.56 1.89
N SER A 122 15.02 16.60 1.77
CA SER A 122 14.69 16.09 2.28
C SER A 122 14.38 15.82 2.99
N THR A 123 14.49 16.08 2.90
CA THR A 123 14.22 15.69 3.49
C THR A 123 13.75 15.53 4.11
N ALA A 124 13.80 15.93 4.03
CA ALA A 124 13.30 15.64 4.57
C ALA A 124 12.60 15.50 4.97
N ASN A 125 12.30 15.48 4.71
CA ASN A 125 11.65 15.14 5.01
C ASN A 125 11.26 14.62 5.45
N ASP A 126 11.29 14.76 5.22
CA ASP A 126 10.87 14.14 5.59
C ASP A 126 10.49 13.83 6.30
N SER A 127 10.67 14.05 6.27
CA SER A 127 10.26 13.61 7.01
C SER A 127 9.62 13.68 7.53
N VAL A 128 9.22 13.82 7.50
CA VAL A 128 8.46 13.72 8.03
C VAL A 128 7.76 13.29 8.35
N GLU A 129 7.51 13.08 8.21
CA GLU A 129 6.92 12.52 8.48
C GLU A 129 6.59 11.97 9.18
N VAL A 130 6.32 11.83 9.51
CA VAL A 130 5.98 11.28 10.03
C VAL A 130 5.77 10.98 10.47
#